data_31bb3cdbe02361d4c2a70cd81c5a8aa2
#
_entry.id   31bb3cdbe02361d4c2a70cd81c5a8aa2
#
_cell.length_a   1.000
_cell.length_b   1.000
_cell.length_c   1.000
_cell.angle_alpha   90.00
_cell.angle_beta   90.00
_cell.angle_gamma   90.00
#
_symmetry.space_group_name_H-M   'P 1'
#
loop_
_entity.id
_entity.type
_entity.pdbx_description
1 polymer ?
#
loop_
_entity_poly.entity_id
_entity_poly.type
_entity_poly.pdbx_seq_one_letter_code
_entity_poly.pdbx_strand_id
1 'polypeptide(L)'
;LIVCVLAAAMWASCASEHRRIPIDDVRLPGDHQVVHWMEVLHDLPGGQNRARALAHMTEAHPEFWPLWCEDILQLGDAQDSTTVDVLRQFLIEMHPMLDAIDSTSGRPEVLRRETDALLDGLKRHQVLFPDAPVPDIILMPSGFNFAVFPTPSCLGLGLDWYMGPEHPLLQELPPSQFPQYRLNRMKPEWMASDAMKGWLLVTQQHRIPPVARTAD
;
A
#
# COMPACT_ATOMS: atom_id res chain seq x y z
N LEU A 1 -31.81 -35.81 -37.65
CA LEU A 1 -31.32 -34.50 -38.08
C LEU A 1 -31.65 -33.38 -37.06
N ILE A 2 -32.82 -33.43 -36.40
CA ILE A 2 -33.30 -32.41 -35.46
C ILE A 2 -32.50 -32.41 -34.13
N VAL A 3 -32.01 -33.57 -33.67
CA VAL A 3 -31.25 -33.71 -32.43
C VAL A 3 -29.85 -33.08 -32.53
N CYS A 4 -29.22 -33.11 -33.71
CA CYS A 4 -27.88 -32.52 -33.90
C CYS A 4 -27.91 -30.99 -33.95
N VAL A 5 -29.04 -30.37 -34.35
CA VAL A 5 -29.17 -28.91 -34.39
C VAL A 5 -29.35 -28.32 -33.00
N LEU A 6 -30.03 -29.02 -32.08
CA LEU A 6 -30.18 -28.59 -30.69
C LEU A 6 -28.89 -28.69 -29.87
N ALA A 7 -28.02 -29.68 -30.16
CA ALA A 7 -26.72 -29.78 -29.50
C ALA A 7 -25.74 -28.65 -29.90
N ALA A 8 -25.79 -28.21 -31.18
CA ALA A 8 -24.94 -27.09 -31.64
C ALA A 8 -25.36 -25.74 -31.04
N ALA A 9 -26.67 -25.56 -30.76
CA ALA A 9 -27.14 -24.31 -30.13
C ALA A 9 -26.76 -24.17 -28.65
N MET A 10 -26.57 -25.29 -27.94
CA MET A 10 -26.10 -25.23 -26.53
C MET A 10 -24.62 -24.94 -26.39
N TRP A 11 -23.79 -25.18 -27.39
CA TRP A 11 -22.36 -24.85 -27.35
C TRP A 11 -22.08 -23.39 -27.71
N ALA A 12 -22.98 -22.73 -28.42
CA ALA A 12 -22.84 -21.28 -28.72
C ALA A 12 -23.16 -20.36 -27.53
N SER A 13 -23.82 -20.87 -26.48
CA SER A 13 -24.26 -20.06 -25.33
C SER A 13 -23.19 -19.87 -24.23
N CYS A 14 -22.06 -20.56 -24.31
CA CYS A 14 -20.98 -20.44 -23.31
C CYS A 14 -19.79 -19.62 -23.77
N ALA A 15 -19.79 -19.08 -24.97
CA ALA A 15 -18.83 -18.08 -25.41
C ALA A 15 -19.37 -16.67 -25.09
N SER A 16 -19.57 -16.34 -23.82
CA SER A 16 -19.54 -14.94 -23.46
C SER A 16 -18.14 -14.47 -23.82
N GLU A 17 -18.00 -13.77 -24.94
CA GLU A 17 -16.84 -12.98 -25.24
C GLU A 17 -16.65 -12.05 -24.04
N HIS A 18 -15.81 -12.45 -23.09
CA HIS A 18 -15.26 -11.53 -22.10
C HIS A 18 -14.45 -10.52 -22.91
N ARG A 19 -15.13 -9.46 -23.33
CA ARG A 19 -14.53 -8.32 -23.99
C ARG A 19 -13.43 -7.86 -23.05
N ARG A 20 -12.18 -8.23 -23.37
CA ARG A 20 -11.01 -7.77 -22.60
C ARG A 20 -10.96 -6.25 -22.81
N ILE A 21 -11.39 -5.51 -21.81
CA ILE A 21 -11.24 -4.06 -21.80
C ILE A 21 -9.73 -3.80 -21.70
N PRO A 22 -9.10 -3.13 -22.67
CA PRO A 22 -7.70 -2.73 -22.55
C PRO A 22 -7.55 -1.89 -21.29
N ILE A 23 -6.56 -2.19 -20.47
CA ILE A 23 -6.35 -1.50 -19.20
C ILE A 23 -6.07 0.00 -19.40
N ASP A 24 -5.45 0.35 -20.51
CA ASP A 24 -5.16 1.74 -20.89
C ASP A 24 -6.44 2.57 -21.11
N ASP A 25 -7.56 1.93 -21.47
CA ASP A 25 -8.86 2.58 -21.65
C ASP A 25 -9.63 2.75 -20.32
N VAL A 26 -9.17 2.09 -19.25
CA VAL A 26 -9.83 2.17 -17.94
C VAL A 26 -9.36 3.41 -17.20
N ARG A 27 -10.31 4.27 -16.86
CA ARG A 27 -10.08 5.42 -15.99
C ARG A 27 -10.51 5.08 -14.58
N LEU A 28 -9.64 5.34 -13.61
CA LEU A 28 -10.01 5.23 -12.21
C LEU A 28 -10.93 6.39 -11.84
N PRO A 29 -12.01 6.14 -11.09
CA PRO A 29 -12.92 7.20 -10.65
C PRO A 29 -12.27 8.06 -9.56
N GLY A 30 -12.69 9.33 -9.48
CA GLY A 30 -12.26 10.27 -8.45
C GLY A 30 -10.88 10.89 -8.68
N ASP A 31 -10.47 11.70 -7.71
CA ASP A 31 -9.20 12.43 -7.69
C ASP A 31 -8.20 11.71 -6.77
N HIS A 32 -8.04 10.38 -6.92
CA HIS A 32 -7.05 9.61 -6.15
C HIS A 32 -5.64 10.17 -6.35
N GLN A 33 -4.85 10.16 -5.29
CA GLN A 33 -3.51 10.73 -5.27
C GLN A 33 -2.47 9.69 -4.87
N VAL A 34 -1.24 9.88 -5.37
CA VAL A 34 -0.05 9.22 -4.83
C VAL A 34 0.71 10.26 -4.02
N VAL A 35 0.76 10.07 -2.71
CA VAL A 35 1.29 11.05 -1.76
C VAL A 35 2.60 10.54 -1.18
N HIS A 36 3.65 11.35 -1.28
CA HIS A 36 5.00 11.04 -0.83
C HIS A 36 5.28 11.70 0.51
N TRP A 37 4.96 11.02 1.60
CA TRP A 37 5.25 11.54 2.94
C TRP A 37 6.75 11.64 3.24
N MET A 38 7.58 10.82 2.58
CA MET A 38 9.04 10.90 2.74
C MET A 38 9.59 12.30 2.48
N GLU A 39 9.12 12.98 1.42
CA GLU A 39 9.57 14.34 1.08
C GLU A 39 9.31 15.33 2.22
N VAL A 40 8.16 15.20 2.89
CA VAL A 40 7.78 16.05 4.03
C VAL A 40 8.57 15.67 5.29
N LEU A 41 8.76 14.37 5.52
CA LEU A 41 9.39 13.84 6.73
C LEU A 41 10.88 14.18 6.82
N HIS A 42 11.60 14.25 5.70
CA HIS A 42 12.99 14.70 5.68
C HIS A 42 13.17 16.14 6.18
N ASP A 43 12.21 17.01 5.89
CA ASP A 43 12.29 18.43 6.28
C ASP A 43 11.83 18.67 7.74
N LEU A 44 11.12 17.73 8.36
CA LEU A 44 10.55 17.91 9.69
C LEU A 44 11.59 18.18 10.81
N PRO A 45 12.74 17.47 10.87
CA PRO A 45 13.68 17.65 11.99
C PRO A 45 14.30 19.06 12.09
N GLY A 46 14.54 19.73 10.97
CA GLY A 46 15.26 21.01 10.90
C GLY A 46 14.50 22.18 10.27
N GLY A 47 13.32 21.96 9.68
CA GLY A 47 12.68 22.92 8.79
C GLY A 47 11.94 24.06 9.51
N GLN A 48 12.03 25.29 8.95
CA GLN A 48 11.25 26.45 9.38
C GLN A 48 9.74 26.31 9.09
N ASN A 49 9.36 25.41 8.18
CA ASN A 49 7.98 25.17 7.75
C ASN A 49 7.33 23.94 8.39
N ARG A 50 7.87 23.41 9.50
CA ARG A 50 7.40 22.20 10.16
C ARG A 50 5.89 22.18 10.40
N ALA A 51 5.35 23.23 11.01
CA ALA A 51 3.92 23.32 11.31
C ALA A 51 3.06 23.22 10.04
N ARG A 52 3.50 23.84 8.94
CA ARG A 52 2.81 23.79 7.66
C ARG A 52 2.91 22.40 7.02
N ALA A 53 4.06 21.75 7.10
CA ALA A 53 4.27 20.41 6.57
C ALA A 53 3.38 19.38 7.29
N LEU A 54 3.36 19.43 8.63
CA LEU A 54 2.46 18.60 9.44
C LEU A 54 0.99 18.89 9.17
N ALA A 55 0.60 20.18 9.11
CA ALA A 55 -0.77 20.56 8.79
C ALA A 55 -1.20 19.98 7.44
N HIS A 56 -0.34 20.04 6.43
CA HIS A 56 -0.63 19.46 5.13
C HIS A 56 -0.87 17.93 5.21
N MET A 57 -0.07 17.19 5.96
CA MET A 57 -0.25 15.75 6.13
C MET A 57 -1.55 15.43 6.90
N THR A 58 -1.81 16.15 7.98
CA THR A 58 -2.98 15.93 8.85
C THR A 58 -4.29 16.37 8.21
N GLU A 59 -4.29 17.49 7.48
CA GLU A 59 -5.50 18.04 6.83
C GLU A 59 -5.87 17.26 5.57
N ALA A 60 -4.87 16.80 4.80
CA ALA A 60 -5.13 16.03 3.58
C ALA A 60 -5.64 14.60 3.89
N HIS A 61 -5.14 13.99 4.97
CA HIS A 61 -5.49 12.61 5.34
C HIS A 61 -5.80 12.50 6.85
N PRO A 62 -6.87 13.16 7.34
CA PRO A 62 -7.15 13.30 8.77
C PRO A 62 -7.42 11.98 9.47
N GLU A 63 -7.89 10.96 8.75
CA GLU A 63 -8.13 9.62 9.29
C GLU A 63 -6.86 8.75 9.26
N PHE A 64 -5.93 9.01 8.35
CA PHE A 64 -4.70 8.21 8.23
C PHE A 64 -3.60 8.68 9.18
N TRP A 65 -3.53 9.97 9.47
CA TRP A 65 -2.52 10.54 10.37
C TRP A 65 -2.52 9.90 11.78
N PRO A 66 -3.67 9.79 12.48
CA PRO A 66 -3.70 9.10 13.78
C PRO A 66 -3.23 7.65 13.68
N LEU A 67 -3.73 6.90 12.69
CA LEU A 67 -3.35 5.51 12.49
C LEU A 67 -1.84 5.35 12.25
N TRP A 68 -1.22 6.28 11.51
CA TRP A 68 0.22 6.24 11.28
C TRP A 68 1.03 6.51 12.54
N CYS A 69 0.62 7.49 13.35
CA CYS A 69 1.30 7.82 14.61
C CYS A 69 1.09 6.74 15.68
N GLU A 70 -0.17 6.31 15.89
CA GLU A 70 -0.58 5.47 17.01
C GLU A 70 -0.36 3.98 16.74
N ASP A 71 -0.83 3.49 15.58
CA ASP A 71 -0.83 2.06 15.27
C ASP A 71 0.43 1.63 14.50
N ILE A 72 0.89 2.45 13.54
CA ILE A 72 2.02 2.07 12.68
C ILE A 72 3.34 2.38 13.39
N LEU A 73 3.59 3.63 13.78
CA LEU A 73 4.84 4.04 14.43
C LEU A 73 4.83 3.88 15.96
N GLN A 74 3.65 3.78 16.57
CA GLN A 74 3.47 3.61 18.02
C GLN A 74 4.10 4.76 18.85
N LEU A 75 3.96 6.00 18.34
CA LEU A 75 4.55 7.19 18.96
C LEU A 75 3.68 7.82 20.07
N GLY A 76 2.42 7.38 20.19
CA GLY A 76 1.43 7.94 21.12
C GLY A 76 0.25 8.61 20.41
N ASP A 77 -0.64 9.23 21.19
CA ASP A 77 -1.86 9.88 20.70
C ASP A 77 -1.51 11.01 19.71
N ALA A 78 -2.02 10.91 18.51
CA ALA A 78 -1.78 11.86 17.42
C ALA A 78 -2.31 13.28 17.70
N GLN A 79 -3.21 13.43 18.67
CA GLN A 79 -3.78 14.71 19.09
C GLN A 79 -2.96 15.35 20.22
N ASP A 80 -2.08 14.60 20.87
CA ASP A 80 -1.19 15.16 21.89
C ASP A 80 -0.09 16.02 21.23
N SER A 81 0.04 17.24 21.70
CA SER A 81 1.06 18.18 21.21
C SER A 81 2.48 17.64 21.35
N THR A 82 2.72 16.74 22.32
CA THR A 82 4.02 16.11 22.54
C THR A 82 4.37 15.06 21.50
N THR A 83 3.38 14.46 20.83
CA THR A 83 3.60 13.44 19.79
C THR A 83 4.41 13.99 18.61
N VAL A 84 4.27 15.26 18.29
CA VAL A 84 5.09 15.92 17.26
C VAL A 84 6.56 15.95 17.64
N ASP A 85 6.88 16.19 18.92
CA ASP A 85 8.27 16.18 19.40
C ASP A 85 8.82 14.74 19.45
N VAL A 86 8.00 13.76 19.81
CA VAL A 86 8.35 12.33 19.76
C VAL A 86 8.60 11.91 18.31
N LEU A 87 7.74 12.28 17.37
CA LEU A 87 7.95 12.03 15.94
C LEU A 87 9.26 12.64 15.44
N ARG A 88 9.54 13.88 15.83
CA ARG A 88 10.79 14.54 15.45
C ARG A 88 11.99 13.76 15.95
N GLN A 89 11.98 13.33 17.22
CA GLN A 89 13.06 12.53 17.79
C GLN A 89 13.20 11.19 17.07
N PHE A 90 12.08 10.52 16.79
CA PHE A 90 12.05 9.29 16.00
C PHE A 90 12.70 9.48 14.62
N LEU A 91 12.35 10.54 13.89
CA LEU A 91 12.94 10.82 12.56
C LEU A 91 14.44 11.10 12.62
N ILE A 92 14.94 11.74 13.69
CA ILE A 92 16.37 11.95 13.90
C ILE A 92 17.08 10.60 14.12
N GLU A 93 16.53 9.74 14.95
CA GLU A 93 17.10 8.42 15.25
C GLU A 93 17.03 7.47 14.05
N MET A 94 15.95 7.57 13.28
CA MET A 94 15.70 6.73 12.10
C MET A 94 16.27 7.31 10.79
N HIS A 95 17.05 8.40 10.85
CA HIS A 95 17.65 9.01 9.66
C HIS A 95 18.40 8.00 8.78
N PRO A 96 19.20 7.05 9.30
CA PRO A 96 19.85 6.05 8.45
C PRO A 96 18.87 5.17 7.69
N MET A 97 17.69 4.89 8.26
CA MET A 97 16.63 4.15 7.58
C MET A 97 15.98 5.00 6.48
N LEU A 98 15.75 6.29 6.72
CA LEU A 98 15.20 7.20 5.71
C LEU A 98 16.15 7.32 4.51
N ASP A 99 17.46 7.48 4.75
CA ASP A 99 18.49 7.50 3.70
C ASP A 99 18.53 6.16 2.92
N ALA A 100 18.35 5.05 3.63
CA ALA A 100 18.29 3.72 3.03
C ALA A 100 17.05 3.57 2.13
N ILE A 101 15.90 4.05 2.56
CA ILE A 101 14.68 4.09 1.74
C ILE A 101 14.95 4.90 0.47
N ASP A 102 15.47 6.11 0.57
CA ASP A 102 15.71 7.01 -0.57
C ASP A 102 16.68 6.41 -1.60
N SER A 103 17.70 5.70 -1.12
CA SER A 103 18.69 5.05 -1.98
C SER A 103 18.21 3.71 -2.59
N THR A 104 17.06 3.19 -2.17
CA THR A 104 16.53 1.88 -2.59
C THR A 104 15.09 1.95 -3.09
N SER A 105 14.12 1.63 -2.23
CA SER A 105 12.68 1.59 -2.56
C SER A 105 12.09 2.96 -2.87
N GLY A 106 12.64 4.02 -2.28
CA GLY A 106 12.23 5.41 -2.47
C GLY A 106 12.79 6.07 -3.74
N ARG A 107 13.67 5.40 -4.49
CA ARG A 107 14.20 5.98 -5.74
C ARG A 107 13.07 6.31 -6.72
N PRO A 108 13.08 7.48 -7.37
CA PRO A 108 11.97 7.93 -8.22
C PRO A 108 11.59 6.94 -9.32
N GLU A 109 12.59 6.27 -9.94
CA GLU A 109 12.34 5.27 -10.98
C GLU A 109 11.72 3.98 -10.44
N VAL A 110 12.04 3.60 -9.19
CA VAL A 110 11.43 2.45 -8.51
C VAL A 110 10.01 2.78 -8.13
N LEU A 111 9.79 3.90 -7.44
CA LEU A 111 8.46 4.34 -7.02
C LEU A 111 7.53 4.46 -8.22
N ARG A 112 7.95 5.14 -9.30
CA ARG A 112 7.12 5.28 -10.50
C ARG A 112 6.74 3.91 -11.05
N ARG A 113 7.68 2.99 -11.23
CA ARG A 113 7.40 1.64 -11.76
C ARG A 113 6.38 0.89 -10.90
N GLU A 114 6.57 0.90 -9.59
CA GLU A 114 5.71 0.14 -8.68
C GLU A 114 4.34 0.80 -8.48
N THR A 115 4.27 2.13 -8.46
CA THR A 115 2.99 2.84 -8.41
C THR A 115 2.23 2.70 -9.73
N ASP A 116 2.88 2.74 -10.89
CA ASP A 116 2.23 2.46 -12.18
C ASP A 116 1.65 1.02 -12.19
N ALA A 117 2.41 0.03 -11.71
CA ALA A 117 1.93 -1.34 -11.60
C ALA A 117 0.74 -1.48 -10.63
N LEU A 118 0.76 -0.75 -9.50
CA LEU A 118 -0.35 -0.70 -8.56
C LEU A 118 -1.60 -0.05 -9.18
N LEU A 119 -1.45 1.08 -9.86
CA LEU A 119 -2.54 1.75 -10.56
C LEU A 119 -3.17 0.85 -11.62
N ASP A 120 -2.37 0.09 -12.36
CA ASP A 120 -2.88 -0.92 -13.30
C ASP A 120 -3.62 -2.05 -12.56
N GLY A 121 -3.16 -2.45 -11.38
CA GLY A 121 -3.89 -3.37 -10.50
C GLY A 121 -5.25 -2.82 -10.09
N LEU A 122 -5.31 -1.54 -9.68
CA LEU A 122 -6.56 -0.85 -9.30
C LEU A 122 -7.51 -0.70 -10.49
N LYS A 123 -7.01 -0.40 -11.71
CA LYS A 123 -7.84 -0.40 -12.92
C LYS A 123 -8.49 -1.78 -13.18
N ARG A 124 -7.71 -2.87 -13.04
CA ARG A 124 -8.25 -4.23 -13.17
C ARG A 124 -9.31 -4.53 -12.10
N HIS A 125 -9.04 -4.10 -10.87
CA HIS A 125 -10.00 -4.21 -9.77
C HIS A 125 -11.30 -3.46 -10.09
N GLN A 126 -11.21 -2.24 -10.64
CA GLN A 126 -12.36 -1.43 -11.02
C GLN A 126 -13.21 -2.07 -12.12
N VAL A 127 -12.58 -2.77 -13.08
CA VAL A 127 -13.32 -3.54 -14.10
C VAL A 127 -14.12 -4.69 -13.48
N LEU A 128 -13.56 -5.35 -12.47
CA LEU A 128 -14.21 -6.49 -11.79
C LEU A 128 -15.22 -6.02 -10.74
N PHE A 129 -15.01 -4.86 -10.15
CA PHE A 129 -15.81 -4.29 -9.06
C PHE A 129 -16.05 -2.79 -9.31
N PRO A 130 -16.96 -2.44 -10.23
CA PRO A 130 -17.15 -1.06 -10.68
C PRO A 130 -17.52 -0.06 -9.57
N ASP A 131 -18.18 -0.54 -8.52
CA ASP A 131 -18.62 0.26 -7.39
C ASP A 131 -17.60 0.32 -6.24
N ALA A 132 -16.44 -0.35 -6.39
CA ALA A 132 -15.41 -0.33 -5.36
C ALA A 132 -14.72 1.04 -5.31
N PRO A 133 -14.39 1.56 -4.11
CA PRO A 133 -13.62 2.79 -3.99
C PRO A 133 -12.21 2.62 -4.56
N VAL A 134 -11.59 3.73 -4.92
CA VAL A 134 -10.16 3.82 -5.28
C VAL A 134 -9.46 4.58 -4.16
N PRO A 135 -8.41 4.02 -3.54
CA PRO A 135 -7.74 4.66 -2.42
C PRO A 135 -6.75 5.73 -2.89
N ASP A 136 -6.46 6.69 -2.01
CA ASP A 136 -5.21 7.42 -2.06
C ASP A 136 -4.06 6.49 -1.65
N ILE A 137 -2.93 6.61 -2.32
CA ILE A 137 -1.74 5.81 -2.05
C ILE A 137 -0.77 6.68 -1.25
N ILE A 138 -0.44 6.27 -0.02
CA ILE A 138 0.46 7.02 0.87
C ILE A 138 1.77 6.25 1.00
N LEU A 139 2.86 6.82 0.48
CA LEU A 139 4.21 6.28 0.55
C LEU A 139 4.91 6.83 1.80
N MET A 140 5.27 5.96 2.74
CA MET A 140 5.70 6.35 4.08
C MET A 140 6.74 5.38 4.66
N PRO A 141 7.51 5.77 5.69
CA PRO A 141 8.24 4.82 6.53
C PRO A 141 7.27 4.19 7.52
N SER A 142 7.45 2.91 7.83
CA SER A 142 6.61 2.18 8.81
C SER A 142 7.39 1.71 10.04
N GLY A 143 8.70 1.90 10.10
CA GLY A 143 9.54 1.35 11.16
C GLY A 143 9.55 -0.19 11.17
N PHE A 144 9.42 -0.81 10.02
CA PHE A 144 9.27 -2.27 9.81
C PHE A 144 8.05 -2.90 10.48
N ASN A 145 7.05 -2.11 10.88
CA ASN A 145 5.84 -2.65 11.49
C ASN A 145 4.84 -3.15 10.43
N PHE A 146 4.65 -2.41 9.35
CA PHE A 146 3.68 -2.74 8.30
C PHE A 146 4.22 -2.49 6.90
N ALA A 147 4.15 -3.51 6.02
CA ALA A 147 4.42 -3.36 4.60
C ALA A 147 3.27 -2.62 3.88
N VAL A 148 2.04 -2.94 4.26
CA VAL A 148 0.80 -2.38 3.68
C VAL A 148 -0.18 -2.11 4.81
N PHE A 149 -0.77 -0.93 4.81
CA PHE A 149 -1.77 -0.51 5.79
C PHE A 149 -3.01 0.06 5.07
N PRO A 150 -3.99 -0.77 4.73
CA PRO A 150 -5.19 -0.32 4.04
C PRO A 150 -6.23 0.24 5.02
N THR A 151 -6.86 1.35 4.65
CA THR A 151 -8.06 1.93 5.26
C THR A 151 -9.18 1.98 4.23
N PRO A 152 -10.41 2.37 4.57
CA PRO A 152 -11.48 2.53 3.59
C PRO A 152 -11.18 3.52 2.45
N SER A 153 -10.32 4.52 2.67
CA SER A 153 -10.01 5.59 1.72
C SER A 153 -8.54 5.67 1.30
N CYS A 154 -7.63 5.08 2.09
CA CYS A 154 -6.19 5.18 1.87
C CYS A 154 -5.53 3.80 1.87
N LEU A 155 -4.40 3.73 1.16
CA LEU A 155 -3.54 2.56 1.11
C LEU A 155 -2.10 2.99 1.45
N GLY A 156 -1.71 2.84 2.72
CA GLY A 156 -0.36 3.13 3.18
C GLY A 156 0.62 2.05 2.77
N LEU A 157 1.79 2.46 2.24
CA LEU A 157 2.88 1.57 1.84
C LEU A 157 4.14 1.90 2.62
N GLY A 158 4.59 0.97 3.45
CA GLY A 158 5.82 1.05 4.23
C GLY A 158 7.04 0.80 3.35
N LEU A 159 7.71 1.86 2.89
CA LEU A 159 8.82 1.77 1.94
C LEU A 159 10.03 1.01 2.48
N ASP A 160 10.22 1.02 3.80
CA ASP A 160 11.24 0.26 4.52
C ASP A 160 11.13 -1.27 4.31
N TRP A 161 9.93 -1.77 3.99
CA TRP A 161 9.70 -3.18 3.67
C TRP A 161 10.20 -3.59 2.28
N TYR A 162 10.62 -2.64 1.44
CA TYR A 162 10.92 -2.91 0.03
C TYR A 162 12.33 -2.47 -0.36
N MET A 163 13.24 -2.31 0.60
CA MET A 163 14.63 -1.88 0.37
C MET A 163 15.50 -2.92 -0.36
N GLY A 164 15.08 -4.17 -0.40
CA GLY A 164 15.84 -5.28 -0.95
C GLY A 164 16.54 -6.12 0.12
N PRO A 165 16.48 -7.47 0.04
CA PRO A 165 16.93 -8.38 1.09
C PRO A 165 18.41 -8.27 1.43
N GLU A 166 19.22 -7.78 0.49
CA GLU A 166 20.67 -7.62 0.66
C GLU A 166 21.05 -6.33 1.40
N HIS A 167 20.07 -5.45 1.69
CA HIS A 167 20.37 -4.20 2.38
C HIS A 167 20.85 -4.47 3.81
N PRO A 168 21.97 -3.85 4.28
CA PRO A 168 22.54 -4.12 5.60
C PRO A 168 21.56 -3.97 6.75
N LEU A 169 20.72 -2.93 6.76
CA LEU A 169 19.72 -2.72 7.81
C LEU A 169 18.73 -3.89 7.93
N LEU A 170 18.38 -4.55 6.82
CA LEU A 170 17.49 -5.71 6.87
C LEU A 170 18.18 -6.94 7.48
N GLN A 171 19.50 -7.05 7.33
CA GLN A 171 20.27 -8.14 7.92
C GLN A 171 20.44 -8.00 9.45
N GLU A 172 20.24 -6.79 9.99
CA GLU A 172 20.27 -6.50 11.44
C GLU A 172 18.92 -6.76 12.13
N LEU A 173 17.85 -6.99 11.34
CA LEU A 173 16.52 -7.25 11.90
C LEU A 173 16.48 -8.59 12.67
N PRO A 174 15.72 -8.69 13.78
CA PRO A 174 15.65 -9.90 14.58
C PRO A 174 15.14 -11.11 13.77
N PRO A 175 15.91 -12.21 13.66
CA PRO A 175 15.50 -13.38 12.85
C PRO A 175 14.19 -14.04 13.32
N SER A 176 13.82 -13.87 14.58
CA SER A 176 12.56 -14.37 15.14
C SER A 176 11.33 -13.67 14.54
N GLN A 177 11.46 -12.39 14.20
CA GLN A 177 10.40 -11.58 13.58
C GLN A 177 10.57 -11.50 12.07
N PHE A 178 11.81 -11.54 11.58
CA PHE A 178 12.17 -11.43 10.17
C PHE A 178 12.96 -12.66 9.70
N PRO A 179 12.32 -13.85 9.63
CA PRO A 179 12.97 -15.03 9.09
C PRO A 179 13.33 -14.85 7.61
N GLN A 180 14.33 -15.60 7.14
CA GLN A 180 14.92 -15.44 5.79
C GLN A 180 13.88 -15.44 4.67
N TYR A 181 12.82 -16.25 4.76
CA TYR A 181 11.78 -16.28 3.75
C TYR A 181 11.00 -14.95 3.65
N ARG A 182 10.87 -14.20 4.78
CA ARG A 182 10.26 -12.87 4.82
C ARG A 182 11.22 -11.85 4.22
N LEU A 183 12.48 -11.84 4.64
CA LEU A 183 13.51 -10.95 4.08
C LEU A 183 13.60 -11.09 2.56
N ASN A 184 13.57 -12.32 2.02
CA ASN A 184 13.62 -12.57 0.59
C ASN A 184 12.48 -11.95 -0.21
N ARG A 185 11.39 -11.58 0.45
CA ARG A 185 10.23 -10.89 -0.14
C ARG A 185 10.27 -9.37 0.03
N MET A 186 11.15 -8.82 0.82
CA MET A 186 11.26 -7.38 1.07
C MET A 186 11.95 -6.67 -0.10
N LYS A 187 11.34 -6.77 -1.28
CA LYS A 187 11.86 -6.26 -2.56
C LYS A 187 10.83 -5.36 -3.22
N PRO A 188 11.28 -4.31 -3.95
CA PRO A 188 10.39 -3.39 -4.63
C PRO A 188 9.34 -4.08 -5.52
N GLU A 189 9.71 -5.13 -6.25
CA GLU A 189 8.80 -5.84 -7.16
C GLU A 189 7.58 -6.50 -6.49
N TRP A 190 7.56 -6.61 -5.17
CA TRP A 190 6.41 -7.11 -4.43
C TRP A 190 5.45 -6.00 -3.97
N MET A 191 5.86 -4.73 -4.02
CA MET A 191 5.10 -3.60 -3.50
C MET A 191 3.68 -3.54 -4.08
N ALA A 192 3.55 -3.52 -5.40
CA ALA A 192 2.26 -3.45 -6.08
C ALA A 192 1.35 -4.64 -5.76
N SER A 193 1.91 -5.86 -5.72
CA SER A 193 1.12 -7.07 -5.43
C SER A 193 0.68 -7.16 -3.97
N ASP A 194 1.54 -6.78 -3.03
CA ASP A 194 1.22 -6.75 -1.61
C ASP A 194 0.17 -5.66 -1.31
N ALA A 195 0.31 -4.48 -1.94
CA ALA A 195 -0.67 -3.40 -1.88
C ALA A 195 -2.05 -3.86 -2.38
N MET A 196 -2.12 -4.47 -3.56
CA MET A 196 -3.37 -5.01 -4.11
C MET A 196 -3.99 -6.09 -3.23
N LYS A 197 -3.17 -6.97 -2.64
CA LYS A 197 -3.65 -7.97 -1.68
C LYS A 197 -4.29 -7.31 -0.46
N GLY A 198 -3.62 -6.31 0.14
CA GLY A 198 -4.16 -5.55 1.27
C GLY A 198 -5.48 -4.86 0.91
N TRP A 199 -5.55 -4.22 -0.26
CA TRP A 199 -6.75 -3.53 -0.73
C TRP A 199 -7.92 -4.50 -0.96
N LEU A 200 -7.67 -5.65 -1.57
CA LEU A 200 -8.68 -6.69 -1.77
C LEU A 200 -9.23 -7.25 -0.46
N LEU A 201 -8.38 -7.43 0.54
CA LEU A 201 -8.81 -7.91 1.86
C LEU A 201 -9.80 -6.94 2.53
N VAL A 202 -9.60 -5.63 2.40
CA VAL A 202 -10.49 -4.62 2.98
C VAL A 202 -11.77 -4.47 2.14
N THR A 203 -11.65 -4.30 0.83
CA THR A 203 -12.79 -4.00 -0.03
C THR A 203 -13.69 -5.19 -0.30
N GLN A 204 -13.15 -6.42 -0.25
CA GLN A 204 -13.89 -7.66 -0.53
C GLN A 204 -14.12 -8.53 0.71
N GLN A 205 -13.86 -8.01 1.91
CA GLN A 205 -13.98 -8.74 3.18
C GLN A 205 -15.34 -9.42 3.34
N HIS A 206 -16.42 -8.77 2.94
CA HIS A 206 -17.78 -9.30 3.01
C HIS A 206 -18.06 -10.44 2.01
N ARG A 207 -17.22 -10.62 0.98
CA ARG A 207 -17.33 -11.68 -0.04
C ARG A 207 -16.45 -12.88 0.26
N ILE A 208 -15.53 -12.76 1.21
CA ILE A 208 -14.67 -13.88 1.63
C ILE A 208 -15.49 -14.73 2.62
N PRO A 209 -15.82 -15.99 2.31
CA PRO A 209 -16.53 -16.85 3.24
C PRO A 209 -15.72 -16.95 4.54
N PRO A 210 -16.35 -16.95 5.72
CA PRO A 210 -15.64 -17.22 6.95
C PRO A 210 -14.98 -18.60 6.81
N VAL A 211 -13.66 -18.62 6.99
CA VAL A 211 -12.93 -19.91 7.03
C VAL A 211 -13.56 -20.69 8.16
N ALA A 212 -14.19 -21.84 7.83
CA ALA A 212 -14.70 -22.75 8.83
C ALA A 212 -13.51 -23.09 9.75
N ARG A 213 -13.55 -22.62 10.99
CA ARG A 213 -12.63 -23.07 12.02
C ARG A 213 -12.95 -24.55 12.19
N THR A 214 -12.15 -25.43 11.62
CA THR A 214 -12.11 -26.83 12.03
C THR A 214 -11.72 -26.79 13.48
N ALA A 215 -12.69 -27.06 14.33
CA ALA A 215 -12.44 -27.39 15.73
C ALA A 215 -11.70 -28.73 15.74
N ASP A 216 -10.39 -28.68 15.99
CA ASP A 216 -9.59 -29.79 16.45
C ASP A 216 -9.35 -29.64 17.95
#